data_7e2f8a3ed3b469988e55d8dc6bfad861
#
_entry.id   7e2f8a3ed3b469988e55d8dc6bfad861
#
_cell.length_a   1.000
_cell.length_b   1.000
_cell.length_c   1.000
_cell.angle_alpha   90.00
_cell.angle_beta   90.00
_cell.angle_gamma   90.00
#
_symmetry.space_group_name_H-M   'P 1'
#
loop_
_entity.id
_entity.type
_entity.pdbx_description
1 polymer ?
#
loop_
_entity_poly.entity_id
_entity_poly.type
_entity_poly.pdbx_seq_one_letter_code
_entity_poly.pdbx_strand_id
1 'polypeptide(L)'
;MNTQRTPLVTIEMATELSANDISELCDATEEAIEAGGGFGWLAPPPRSVLEDYWRGILLVPDYHLFLGKLDHVIAGSCQIVRPPRNNEAQATTCQLRTFFLAPWARGHGLAGALVEETEEFARSEGYQILNLDVRATQDRAIKAFEARGYQHFGTNPYYARVGDDFVPGLYFTKLLNGPKV
;
A
#
# COMPACT_ATOMS: atom_id res chain seq x y z
N MET A 1 -32.36 -16.52 -10.92
CA MET A 1 -31.81 -15.51 -9.99
C MET A 1 -30.34 -15.85 -9.78
N ASN A 2 -29.47 -15.08 -10.40
CA ASN A 2 -28.01 -15.28 -10.24
C ASN A 2 -27.62 -14.60 -8.92
N THR A 3 -27.51 -15.36 -7.84
CA THR A 3 -26.93 -14.87 -6.58
C THR A 3 -25.44 -14.62 -6.86
N GLN A 4 -25.09 -13.39 -7.22
CA GLN A 4 -23.67 -12.98 -7.28
C GLN A 4 -23.09 -13.17 -5.88
N ARG A 5 -22.27 -14.20 -5.74
CA ARG A 5 -21.50 -14.45 -4.51
C ARG A 5 -20.59 -13.23 -4.26
N THR A 6 -20.71 -12.61 -3.10
CA THR A 6 -19.79 -11.57 -2.69
C THR A 6 -18.40 -12.20 -2.51
N PRO A 7 -17.37 -11.70 -3.18
CA PRO A 7 -16.02 -12.22 -3.02
C PRO A 7 -15.54 -12.10 -1.57
N LEU A 8 -14.76 -13.10 -1.12
CA LEU A 8 -14.14 -13.08 0.19
C LEU A 8 -12.92 -12.16 0.17
N VAL A 9 -12.93 -11.13 1.01
CA VAL A 9 -11.79 -10.24 1.24
C VAL A 9 -11.05 -10.68 2.50
N THR A 10 -9.76 -10.94 2.38
CA THR A 10 -8.88 -11.24 3.53
C THR A 10 -7.59 -10.45 3.45
N ILE A 11 -7.08 -10.04 4.61
CA ILE A 11 -5.79 -9.37 4.74
C ILE A 11 -4.89 -10.23 5.62
N GLU A 12 -3.64 -10.35 5.24
CA GLU A 12 -2.65 -11.16 5.93
C GLU A 12 -1.33 -10.37 6.04
N MET A 13 -0.75 -10.32 7.23
CA MET A 13 0.62 -9.84 7.39
C MET A 13 1.58 -11.00 7.08
N ALA A 14 2.35 -10.85 6.01
CA ALA A 14 3.25 -11.90 5.56
C ALA A 14 4.52 -11.95 6.40
N THR A 15 4.84 -13.12 6.93
CA THR A 15 6.13 -13.44 7.55
C THR A 15 7.02 -14.29 6.64
N GLU A 16 6.42 -14.93 5.65
CA GLU A 16 7.08 -15.70 4.60
C GLU A 16 6.25 -15.60 3.31
N LEU A 17 6.85 -15.87 2.19
CA LEU A 17 6.20 -15.90 0.88
C LEU A 17 6.51 -17.23 0.19
N SER A 18 5.49 -17.97 -0.14
CA SER A 18 5.60 -19.15 -0.99
C SER A 18 5.93 -18.76 -2.45
N ALA A 19 6.31 -19.73 -3.27
CA ALA A 19 6.51 -19.49 -4.70
C ALA A 19 5.22 -19.00 -5.39
N ASN A 20 4.06 -19.48 -4.92
CA ASN A 20 2.77 -19.04 -5.42
C ASN A 20 2.46 -17.58 -5.02
N ASP A 21 2.73 -17.20 -3.75
CA ASP A 21 2.54 -15.82 -3.29
C ASP A 21 3.41 -14.84 -4.09
N ILE A 22 4.67 -15.20 -4.35
CA ILE A 22 5.57 -14.40 -5.19
C ILE A 22 4.99 -14.25 -6.60
N SER A 23 4.48 -15.34 -7.19
CA SER A 23 3.89 -15.29 -8.53
C SER A 23 2.67 -14.37 -8.58
N GLU A 24 1.73 -14.54 -7.65
CA GLU A 24 0.51 -13.71 -7.57
C GLU A 24 0.83 -12.23 -7.27
N LEU A 25 1.80 -11.96 -6.37
CA LEU A 25 2.27 -10.59 -6.11
C LEU A 25 2.84 -9.93 -7.36
N CYS A 26 3.65 -10.65 -8.12
CA CYS A 26 4.20 -10.13 -9.36
C CYS A 26 3.10 -9.87 -10.40
N ASP A 27 2.14 -10.79 -10.58
CA ASP A 27 1.01 -10.60 -11.50
C ASP A 27 0.20 -9.35 -11.12
N ALA A 28 -0.19 -9.24 -9.86
CA ALA A 28 -0.94 -8.08 -9.37
C ALA A 28 -0.16 -6.76 -9.50
N THR A 29 1.17 -6.81 -9.32
CA THR A 29 2.06 -5.65 -9.46
C THR A 29 2.18 -5.20 -10.91
N GLU A 30 2.42 -6.13 -11.84
CA GLU A 30 2.51 -5.86 -13.27
C GLU A 30 1.22 -5.20 -13.78
N GLU A 31 0.06 -5.78 -13.47
CA GLU A 31 -1.24 -5.23 -13.85
C GLU A 31 -1.51 -3.85 -13.23
N ALA A 32 -1.10 -3.62 -11.97
CA ALA A 32 -1.25 -2.32 -11.33
C ALA A 32 -0.38 -1.24 -12.00
N ILE A 33 0.86 -1.58 -12.39
CA ILE A 33 1.78 -0.67 -13.09
C ILE A 33 1.22 -0.34 -14.47
N GLU A 34 0.79 -1.34 -15.25
CA GLU A 34 0.18 -1.16 -16.57
C GLU A 34 -1.06 -0.28 -16.54
N ALA A 35 -1.84 -0.37 -15.47
CA ALA A 35 -3.01 0.49 -15.24
C ALA A 35 -2.66 1.91 -14.74
N GLY A 36 -1.39 2.30 -14.76
CA GLY A 36 -0.92 3.62 -14.32
C GLY A 36 -0.82 3.78 -12.80
N GLY A 37 -1.07 2.72 -12.05
CA GLY A 37 -0.83 2.62 -10.62
C GLY A 37 0.62 2.27 -10.32
N GLY A 38 0.81 1.49 -9.30
CA GLY A 38 2.14 0.99 -8.94
C GLY A 38 2.97 2.00 -8.16
N PHE A 39 4.16 1.58 -7.84
CA PHE A 39 5.04 2.25 -6.90
C PHE A 39 6.48 2.20 -7.44
N GLY A 40 7.02 3.33 -7.78
CA GLY A 40 8.41 3.46 -8.24
C GLY A 40 8.65 3.09 -9.72
N TRP A 41 7.91 2.16 -10.29
CA TRP A 41 8.01 1.80 -11.70
C TRP A 41 6.97 2.54 -12.56
N LEU A 42 7.36 2.93 -13.76
CA LEU A 42 6.48 3.53 -14.77
C LEU A 42 6.03 2.49 -15.82
N ALA A 43 6.79 1.42 -15.95
CA ALA A 43 6.48 0.24 -16.74
C ALA A 43 6.91 -1.01 -15.96
N PRO A 44 6.27 -2.17 -16.17
CA PRO A 44 6.67 -3.39 -15.51
C PRO A 44 8.15 -3.72 -15.80
N PRO A 45 8.98 -3.92 -14.77
CA PRO A 45 10.34 -4.39 -14.98
C PRO A 45 10.32 -5.89 -15.35
N PRO A 46 11.48 -6.49 -15.73
CA PRO A 46 11.57 -7.93 -15.90
C PRO A 46 11.05 -8.70 -14.68
N ARG A 47 10.35 -9.80 -14.90
CA ARG A 47 9.72 -10.61 -13.85
C ARG A 47 10.67 -10.95 -12.70
N SER A 48 11.92 -11.33 -13.01
CA SER A 48 12.94 -11.64 -12.01
C SER A 48 13.24 -10.47 -11.07
N VAL A 49 13.15 -9.23 -11.55
CA VAL A 49 13.35 -8.02 -10.73
C VAL A 49 12.20 -7.86 -9.72
N LEU A 50 10.96 -8.13 -10.14
CA LEU A 50 9.81 -8.10 -9.22
C LEU A 50 9.90 -9.23 -8.18
N GLU A 51 10.27 -10.43 -8.60
CA GLU A 51 10.46 -11.56 -7.69
C GLU A 51 11.53 -11.27 -6.63
N ASP A 52 12.66 -10.71 -7.03
CA ASP A 52 13.74 -10.33 -6.12
C ASP A 52 13.30 -9.20 -5.17
N TYR A 53 12.53 -8.24 -5.67
CA TYR A 53 11.95 -7.18 -4.86
C TYR A 53 11.06 -7.75 -3.75
N TRP A 54 10.11 -8.63 -4.09
CA TRP A 54 9.18 -9.20 -3.11
C TRP A 54 9.87 -10.11 -2.09
N ARG A 55 10.86 -10.91 -2.53
CA ARG A 55 11.69 -11.69 -1.61
C ARG A 55 12.52 -10.80 -0.69
N GLY A 56 13.01 -9.68 -1.21
CA GLY A 56 13.86 -8.75 -0.47
C GLY A 56 13.13 -7.99 0.63
N ILE A 57 11.83 -7.68 0.47
CA ILE A 57 11.07 -6.91 1.46
C ILE A 57 11.06 -7.58 2.84
N LEU A 58 10.88 -8.89 2.90
CA LEU A 58 10.82 -9.62 4.18
C LEU A 58 12.19 -9.72 4.87
N LEU A 59 13.28 -9.41 4.18
CA LEU A 59 14.62 -9.38 4.76
C LEU A 59 14.95 -8.05 5.47
N VAL A 60 14.09 -7.04 5.31
CA VAL A 60 14.28 -5.72 5.93
C VAL A 60 13.47 -5.65 7.23
N PRO A 61 14.13 -5.63 8.41
CA PRO A 61 13.43 -5.74 9.70
C PRO A 61 12.40 -4.66 9.99
N ASP A 62 12.57 -3.48 9.37
CA ASP A 62 11.70 -2.32 9.60
C ASP A 62 10.49 -2.28 8.66
N TYR A 63 10.33 -3.29 7.78
CA TYR A 63 9.22 -3.42 6.86
C TYR A 63 8.26 -4.53 7.28
N HIS A 64 6.97 -4.24 7.27
CA HIS A 64 5.90 -5.21 7.47
C HIS A 64 5.03 -5.23 6.22
N LEU A 65 4.96 -6.39 5.57
CA LEU A 65 4.23 -6.58 4.33
C LEU A 65 2.82 -7.09 4.62
N PHE A 66 1.82 -6.43 4.07
CA PHE A 66 0.42 -6.84 4.12
C PHE A 66 -0.06 -7.25 2.74
N LEU A 67 -0.66 -8.43 2.66
CA LEU A 67 -1.21 -9.01 1.44
C LEU A 67 -2.73 -8.90 1.49
N GLY A 68 -3.30 -8.28 0.49
CA GLY A 68 -4.75 -8.24 0.29
C GLY A 68 -5.17 -9.32 -0.69
N LYS A 69 -6.04 -10.23 -0.25
CA LYS A 69 -6.53 -11.36 -1.06
C LYS A 69 -8.02 -11.20 -1.37
N LEU A 70 -8.40 -11.54 -2.59
CA LEU A 70 -9.77 -11.66 -3.04
C LEU A 70 -10.02 -13.10 -3.49
N ASP A 71 -10.95 -13.80 -2.83
CA ASP A 71 -11.18 -15.24 -3.01
C ASP A 71 -9.88 -16.06 -2.97
N HIS A 72 -9.01 -15.77 -1.99
CA HIS A 72 -7.71 -16.40 -1.72
C HIS A 72 -6.56 -16.06 -2.70
N VAL A 73 -6.80 -15.26 -3.74
CA VAL A 73 -5.77 -14.80 -4.68
C VAL A 73 -5.24 -13.44 -4.23
N ILE A 74 -3.92 -13.26 -4.21
CA ILE A 74 -3.31 -11.96 -3.87
C ILE A 74 -3.66 -10.95 -4.96
N ALA A 75 -4.33 -9.89 -4.54
CA ALA A 75 -4.91 -8.88 -5.41
C ALA A 75 -4.42 -7.46 -5.12
N GLY A 76 -3.58 -7.31 -4.12
CA GLY A 76 -2.98 -6.05 -3.72
C GLY A 76 -2.11 -6.19 -2.49
N SER A 77 -1.39 -5.14 -2.17
CA SER A 77 -0.45 -5.12 -1.05
C SER A 77 -0.23 -3.71 -0.55
N CYS A 78 0.28 -3.61 0.66
CA CYS A 78 0.91 -2.41 1.19
C CYS A 78 1.95 -2.79 2.25
N GLN A 79 2.75 -1.80 2.65
CA GLN A 79 3.82 -1.98 3.63
C GLN A 79 3.70 -0.93 4.72
N ILE A 80 3.93 -1.34 5.97
CA ILE A 80 4.22 -0.43 7.07
C ILE A 80 5.72 -0.40 7.27
N VAL A 81 6.28 0.80 7.29
CA VAL A 81 7.71 1.04 7.53
C VAL A 81 7.88 1.74 8.85
N ARG A 82 8.67 1.15 9.74
CA ARG A 82 9.00 1.70 11.05
C ARG A 82 9.94 2.90 10.91
N PRO A 83 9.92 3.86 11.84
CA PRO A 83 10.89 4.94 11.86
C PRO A 83 12.30 4.40 12.17
N PRO A 84 13.37 5.10 11.75
CA PRO A 84 14.73 4.75 12.16
C PRO A 84 14.86 4.71 13.68
N ARG A 85 15.55 3.69 14.21
CA ARG A 85 15.68 3.46 15.66
C ARG A 85 16.34 4.60 16.45
N ASN A 86 17.13 5.42 15.78
CA ASN A 86 17.82 6.57 16.36
C ASN A 86 17.03 7.89 16.26
N ASN A 87 15.76 7.83 15.88
CA ASN A 87 14.89 9.01 15.75
C ASN A 87 13.81 9.00 16.84
N GLU A 88 14.17 9.36 18.06
CA GLU A 88 13.25 9.41 19.21
C GLU A 88 12.07 10.35 18.97
N ALA A 89 12.30 11.49 18.32
CA ALA A 89 11.26 12.48 18.06
C ALA A 89 10.13 11.97 17.16
N GLN A 90 10.41 10.97 16.33
CA GLN A 90 9.45 10.34 15.43
C GLN A 90 9.14 8.87 15.81
N ALA A 91 9.52 8.43 16.99
CA ALA A 91 9.36 7.05 17.42
C ALA A 91 7.89 6.55 17.41
N THR A 92 6.93 7.48 17.49
CA THR A 92 5.48 7.17 17.44
C THR A 92 4.87 7.28 16.04
N THR A 93 5.69 7.49 15.01
CA THR A 93 5.24 7.70 13.64
C THR A 93 5.71 6.57 12.74
N CYS A 94 4.82 5.92 12.01
CA CYS A 94 5.18 4.98 10.96
C CYS A 94 4.69 5.47 9.58
N GLN A 95 5.11 4.80 8.52
CA GLN A 95 4.75 5.14 7.15
C GLN A 95 4.08 3.98 6.45
N LEU A 96 2.99 4.26 5.75
CA LEU A 96 2.38 3.34 4.80
C LEU A 96 3.00 3.57 3.43
N ARG A 97 3.51 2.53 2.84
CA ARG A 97 4.17 2.56 1.52
C ARG A 97 3.65 1.47 0.60
N THR A 98 3.92 1.63 -0.67
CA THR A 98 3.72 0.59 -1.68
C THR A 98 2.29 0.06 -1.70
N PHE A 99 1.32 0.97 -1.56
CA PHE A 99 -0.11 0.64 -1.59
C PHE A 99 -0.59 0.51 -3.03
N PHE A 100 -1.08 -0.68 -3.39
CA PHE A 100 -1.68 -0.91 -4.71
C PHE A 100 -2.71 -2.03 -4.69
N LEU A 101 -3.59 -2.02 -5.70
CA LEU A 101 -4.50 -3.11 -6.02
C LEU A 101 -4.44 -3.40 -7.52
N ALA A 102 -4.49 -4.68 -7.86
CA ALA A 102 -4.75 -5.11 -9.23
C ALA A 102 -6.08 -4.54 -9.72
N PRO A 103 -6.19 -4.13 -11.00
CA PRO A 103 -7.41 -3.50 -11.54
C PRO A 103 -8.68 -4.31 -11.34
N TRP A 104 -8.59 -5.64 -11.50
CA TRP A 104 -9.71 -6.56 -11.36
C TRP A 104 -10.26 -6.67 -9.92
N ALA A 105 -9.45 -6.37 -8.93
CA ALA A 105 -9.84 -6.45 -7.51
C ALA A 105 -10.50 -5.17 -6.98
N ARG A 106 -10.62 -4.16 -7.80
CA ARG A 106 -11.21 -2.88 -7.41
C ARG A 106 -12.73 -3.00 -7.21
N GLY A 107 -13.30 -2.18 -6.32
CA GLY A 107 -14.75 -2.17 -6.07
C GLY A 107 -15.25 -3.23 -5.08
N HIS A 108 -14.38 -4.08 -4.53
CA HIS A 108 -14.73 -5.13 -3.58
C HIS A 108 -14.36 -4.80 -2.11
N GLY A 109 -14.00 -3.57 -1.80
CA GLY A 109 -13.66 -3.15 -0.43
C GLY A 109 -12.22 -3.47 0.01
N LEU A 110 -11.42 -4.13 -0.85
CA LEU A 110 -10.07 -4.58 -0.52
C LEU A 110 -9.12 -3.42 -0.12
N ALA A 111 -9.21 -2.28 -0.81
CA ALA A 111 -8.42 -1.08 -0.45
C ALA A 111 -8.67 -0.65 0.99
N GLY A 112 -9.96 -0.64 1.36
CA GLY A 112 -10.38 -0.31 2.69
C GLY A 112 -9.89 -1.24 3.75
N ALA A 113 -10.02 -2.54 3.50
CA ALA A 113 -9.58 -3.57 4.41
C ALA A 113 -8.06 -3.53 4.63
N LEU A 114 -7.27 -3.29 3.56
CA LEU A 114 -5.81 -3.14 3.67
C LEU A 114 -5.44 -1.95 4.57
N VAL A 115 -6.06 -0.79 4.37
CA VAL A 115 -5.77 0.39 5.20
C VAL A 115 -6.18 0.16 6.65
N GLU A 116 -7.36 -0.43 6.88
CA GLU A 116 -7.86 -0.71 8.24
C GLU A 116 -6.94 -1.65 9.01
N GLU A 117 -6.50 -2.75 8.39
CA GLU A 117 -5.59 -3.72 9.00
C GLU A 117 -4.23 -3.10 9.32
N THR A 118 -3.68 -2.29 8.42
CA THR A 118 -2.41 -1.59 8.66
C THR A 118 -2.52 -0.54 9.76
N GLU A 119 -3.65 0.14 9.89
CA GLU A 119 -3.91 1.07 11.00
C GLU A 119 -4.01 0.31 12.33
N GLU A 120 -4.69 -0.84 12.36
CA GLU A 120 -4.81 -1.66 13.57
C GLU A 120 -3.46 -2.21 14.00
N PHE A 121 -2.68 -2.73 13.06
CA PHE A 121 -1.30 -3.13 13.32
C PHE A 121 -0.47 -1.97 13.88
N ALA A 122 -0.53 -0.80 13.27
CA ALA A 122 0.21 0.37 13.72
C ALA A 122 -0.18 0.76 15.16
N ARG A 123 -1.48 0.72 15.50
CA ARG A 123 -1.95 0.97 16.88
C ARG A 123 -1.43 -0.08 17.85
N SER A 124 -1.47 -1.36 17.49
CA SER A 124 -1.01 -2.46 18.36
C SER A 124 0.49 -2.38 18.64
N GLU A 125 1.28 -1.85 17.71
CA GLU A 125 2.72 -1.59 17.86
C GLU A 125 3.02 -0.28 18.62
N GLY A 126 1.99 0.48 19.02
CA GLY A 126 2.13 1.72 19.78
C GLY A 126 2.33 2.98 18.92
N TYR A 127 2.19 2.88 17.60
CA TYR A 127 2.25 4.06 16.74
C TYR A 127 1.00 4.92 16.88
N GLN A 128 1.19 6.22 16.91
CA GLN A 128 0.12 7.21 17.03
C GLN A 128 -0.19 7.92 15.72
N ILE A 129 0.78 7.95 14.81
CA ILE A 129 0.70 8.67 13.55
C ILE A 129 1.07 7.73 12.40
N LEU A 130 0.25 7.74 11.36
CA LEU A 130 0.52 7.05 10.10
C LEU A 130 0.59 8.08 8.97
N ASN A 131 1.75 8.15 8.33
CA ASN A 131 2.01 9.02 7.19
C ASN A 131 2.05 8.22 5.90
N LEU A 132 1.72 8.87 4.80
CA LEU A 132 1.88 8.31 3.45
C LEU A 132 2.09 9.42 2.43
N ASP A 133 2.59 9.04 1.28
CA ASP A 133 2.69 9.90 0.11
C ASP A 133 2.19 9.17 -1.15
N VAL A 134 1.65 9.92 -2.09
CA VAL A 134 1.04 9.37 -3.29
C VAL A 134 1.18 10.36 -4.45
N ARG A 135 1.42 9.84 -5.67
CA ARG A 135 1.40 10.69 -6.87
C ARG A 135 0.02 11.32 -7.05
N ALA A 136 -0.02 12.61 -7.40
CA ALA A 136 -1.26 13.35 -7.59
C ALA A 136 -2.18 12.76 -8.70
N THR A 137 -1.65 11.90 -9.56
CA THR A 137 -2.40 11.18 -10.60
C THR A 137 -3.16 9.95 -10.08
N GLN A 138 -3.00 9.59 -8.80
CA GLN A 138 -3.61 8.40 -8.21
C GLN A 138 -4.95 8.73 -7.52
N ASP A 139 -5.90 9.30 -8.24
CA ASP A 139 -7.19 9.80 -7.72
C ASP A 139 -7.94 8.80 -6.85
N ARG A 140 -7.91 7.51 -7.20
CA ARG A 140 -8.62 6.46 -6.44
C ARG A 140 -7.99 6.22 -5.08
N ALA A 141 -6.66 6.18 -5.02
CA ALA A 141 -5.93 6.02 -3.76
C ALA A 141 -6.12 7.25 -2.87
N ILE A 142 -6.03 8.46 -3.44
CA ILE A 142 -6.27 9.73 -2.74
C ILE A 142 -7.65 9.72 -2.08
N LYS A 143 -8.70 9.46 -2.85
CA LYS A 143 -10.08 9.37 -2.34
C LYS A 143 -10.26 8.30 -1.25
N ALA A 144 -9.58 7.16 -1.40
CA ALA A 144 -9.63 6.09 -0.40
C ALA A 144 -9.00 6.52 0.93
N PHE A 145 -7.90 7.26 0.90
CA PHE A 145 -7.25 7.78 2.10
C PHE A 145 -8.03 8.93 2.73
N GLU A 146 -8.51 9.89 1.94
CA GLU A 146 -9.34 11.00 2.42
C GLU A 146 -10.62 10.50 3.10
N ALA A 147 -11.29 9.50 2.51
CA ALA A 147 -12.48 8.89 3.08
C ALA A 147 -12.22 8.19 4.43
N ARG A 148 -10.96 7.90 4.77
CA ARG A 148 -10.53 7.33 6.04
C ARG A 148 -9.93 8.33 7.01
N GLY A 149 -10.08 9.62 6.74
CA GLY A 149 -9.64 10.71 7.62
C GLY A 149 -8.14 11.03 7.52
N TYR A 150 -7.47 10.58 6.48
CA TYR A 150 -6.12 11.09 6.18
C TYR A 150 -6.21 12.53 5.72
N GLN A 151 -5.36 13.38 6.30
CA GLN A 151 -5.32 14.80 6.00
C GLN A 151 -4.14 15.12 5.09
N HIS A 152 -4.41 15.77 3.97
CA HIS A 152 -3.39 16.30 3.09
C HIS A 152 -2.71 17.48 3.78
N PHE A 153 -1.39 17.43 3.95
CA PHE A 153 -0.63 18.48 4.63
C PHE A 153 0.48 19.10 3.78
N GLY A 154 0.79 18.55 2.63
CA GLY A 154 1.83 19.10 1.79
C GLY A 154 1.86 18.51 0.38
N THR A 155 2.46 19.26 -0.54
CA THR A 155 2.63 18.87 -1.94
C THR A 155 4.07 19.10 -2.36
N ASN A 156 4.71 18.09 -2.95
CA ASN A 156 5.99 18.22 -3.63
C ASN A 156 5.73 18.30 -5.14
N PRO A 157 5.98 19.46 -5.79
CA PRO A 157 5.72 19.62 -7.23
C PRO A 157 6.65 18.77 -8.12
N TYR A 158 7.78 18.32 -7.59
CA TYR A 158 8.80 17.55 -8.31
C TYR A 158 8.92 16.12 -7.77
N TYR A 159 7.81 15.52 -7.36
CA TYR A 159 7.79 14.23 -6.70
C TYR A 159 8.20 13.06 -7.58
N ALA A 160 7.73 13.02 -8.81
CA ALA A 160 8.04 11.96 -9.76
C ALA A 160 8.24 12.53 -11.16
N ARG A 161 9.14 11.94 -11.94
CA ARG A 161 9.27 12.23 -13.36
C ARG A 161 8.57 11.15 -14.17
N VAL A 162 7.65 11.57 -15.05
CA VAL A 162 6.91 10.69 -15.96
C VAL A 162 7.10 11.23 -17.39
N GLY A 163 7.88 10.53 -18.20
CA GLY A 163 8.34 11.07 -19.47
C GLY A 163 9.21 12.32 -19.26
N ASP A 164 8.83 13.43 -19.87
CA ASP A 164 9.54 14.71 -19.74
C ASP A 164 8.95 15.64 -18.66
N ASP A 165 7.81 15.26 -18.07
CA ASP A 165 7.09 16.07 -17.10
C ASP A 165 7.34 15.64 -15.64
N PHE A 166 7.27 16.59 -14.72
CA PHE A 166 7.19 16.31 -13.28
C PHE A 166 5.73 16.15 -12.85
N VAL A 167 5.48 15.10 -12.07
CA VAL A 167 4.19 14.82 -11.45
C VAL A 167 4.28 15.15 -9.97
N PRO A 168 3.35 15.95 -9.42
CA PRO A 168 3.33 16.24 -7.99
C PRO A 168 3.06 15.00 -7.13
N GLY A 169 3.59 15.02 -5.90
CA GLY A 169 3.24 14.07 -4.86
C GLY A 169 2.51 14.77 -3.71
N LEU A 170 1.47 14.14 -3.22
CA LEU A 170 0.67 14.59 -2.10
C LEU A 170 1.07 13.83 -0.85
N TYR A 171 1.25 14.54 0.26
CA TYR A 171 1.62 13.98 1.55
C TYR A 171 0.44 14.02 2.50
N PHE A 172 0.14 12.88 3.09
CA PHE A 172 -0.97 12.69 4.01
C PHE A 172 -0.50 12.21 5.38
N THR A 173 -1.25 12.60 6.39
CA THR A 173 -1.05 12.16 7.78
C THR A 173 -2.37 11.80 8.43
N LYS A 174 -2.34 10.86 9.36
CA LYS A 174 -3.48 10.51 10.20
C LYS A 174 -3.04 10.27 11.65
N LEU A 175 -3.75 10.89 12.61
CA LEU A 175 -3.65 10.57 14.02
C LEU A 175 -4.50 9.33 14.30
N LEU A 176 -3.86 8.20 14.63
CA LEU A 176 -4.51 6.89 14.76
C LEU A 176 -5.40 6.77 16.00
N ASN A 177 -5.06 7.48 17.07
CA ASN A 177 -5.79 7.48 18.34
C ASN A 177 -6.76 8.66 18.50
N GLY A 178 -7.03 9.37 17.40
CA GLY A 178 -8.06 10.41 17.34
C GLY A 178 -9.47 9.81 17.40
N PRO A 179 -10.51 10.63 17.67
CA PRO A 179 -11.87 10.15 17.60
C PRO A 179 -12.12 9.54 16.21
N LYS A 180 -12.74 8.35 16.16
CA LYS A 180 -13.20 7.75 14.91
C LYS A 180 -14.21 8.73 14.29
N VAL A 181 -13.86 9.27 13.13
CA VAL A 181 -14.74 10.14 12.34
C VAL A 181 -15.76 9.26 11.64
#